data_e1be9dbe905dd12d32c59f7e36a2ee0f
#
_entry.id   e1be9dbe905dd12d32c59f7e36a2ee0f
#
_cell.length_a   1.000
_cell.length_b   1.000
_cell.length_c   1.000
_cell.angle_alpha   90.00
_cell.angle_beta   90.00
_cell.angle_gamma   90.00
#
_symmetry.space_group_name_H-M   'P 1'
#
loop_
_entity.id
_entity.type
_entity.pdbx_description
1 polymer ?
#
loop_
_entity_poly.entity_id
_entity_poly.type
_entity_poly.pdbx_seq_one_letter_code
_entity_poly.pdbx_strand_id
1 'polypeptide(L)'
;MEAPAAGTLPDTQVRAMFDRIARVYDRMNSVMTAGMHHRWRERAVDLARVGPGSSALDVATGTGDLAIELARRGAAVTGMDFSPGMLELAREKAPQLAFEEGDALALGYEDGSFDAVTVGFGARNFGDLDRGLAEMARVTRPGGRVVVLEITSPQRPPLSWFFRAWFDHAVPALGRIAGDPDAYSYLPSSVRRFPGPEELAGHMSASGLEDVRWLLTAGGIIALHSGTRSA
;
A
#
# COMPACT_ATOMS: atom_id res chain seq x y z
N MET A 1 -20.40 -16.78 8.08
CA MET A 1 -20.09 -15.36 7.78
C MET A 1 -19.72 -14.74 9.11
N GLU A 2 -18.44 -14.69 9.39
CA GLU A 2 -17.90 -14.17 10.65
C GLU A 2 -18.07 -12.65 10.67
N ALA A 3 -18.55 -12.09 11.77
CA ALA A 3 -18.72 -10.65 11.89
C ALA A 3 -17.34 -9.96 11.82
N PRO A 4 -17.19 -8.86 11.07
CA PRO A 4 -15.92 -8.15 10.98
C PRO A 4 -15.44 -7.76 12.38
N ALA A 5 -14.15 -7.92 12.63
CA ALA A 5 -13.54 -7.54 13.91
C ALA A 5 -13.88 -6.08 14.24
N ALA A 6 -14.18 -5.79 15.51
CA ALA A 6 -14.61 -4.46 15.96
C ALA A 6 -13.67 -3.37 15.44
N GLY A 7 -14.19 -2.45 14.63
CA GLY A 7 -13.45 -1.33 14.03
C GLY A 7 -12.96 -1.55 12.58
N THR A 8 -13.26 -2.69 11.92
CA THR A 8 -13.08 -2.85 10.48
C THR A 8 -14.32 -2.37 9.74
N LEU A 9 -14.12 -1.46 8.79
CA LEU A 9 -15.18 -1.13 7.84
C LEU A 9 -15.30 -2.30 6.83
N PRO A 10 -16.52 -2.68 6.41
CA PRO A 10 -16.69 -3.57 5.26
C PRO A 10 -16.01 -3.01 4.01
N ASP A 11 -15.48 -3.87 3.14
CA ASP A 11 -14.75 -3.48 1.92
C ASP A 11 -15.53 -2.49 1.05
N THR A 12 -16.87 -2.65 0.97
CA THR A 12 -17.75 -1.72 0.26
C THR A 12 -17.75 -0.31 0.86
N GLN A 13 -17.62 -0.18 2.19
CA GLN A 13 -17.53 1.13 2.86
C GLN A 13 -16.13 1.73 2.71
N VAL A 14 -15.09 0.91 2.75
CA VAL A 14 -13.70 1.34 2.49
C VAL A 14 -13.59 1.86 1.05
N ARG A 15 -14.13 1.13 0.07
CA ARG A 15 -14.21 1.55 -1.33
C ARG A 15 -14.92 2.90 -1.47
N ALA A 16 -16.14 3.02 -0.94
CA ALA A 16 -16.92 4.25 -1.02
C ALA A 16 -16.21 5.45 -0.33
N MET A 17 -15.46 5.20 0.73
CA MET A 17 -14.64 6.20 1.39
C MET A 17 -13.52 6.68 0.46
N PHE A 18 -12.76 5.77 -0.16
CA PHE A 18 -11.69 6.13 -1.09
C PHE A 18 -12.21 6.85 -2.32
N ASP A 19 -13.35 6.45 -2.89
CA ASP A 19 -14.02 7.16 -4.00
C ASP A 19 -14.32 8.63 -3.63
N ARG A 20 -14.83 8.88 -2.41
CA ARG A 20 -15.15 10.24 -1.96
C ARG A 20 -13.93 11.12 -1.79
N ILE A 21 -12.84 10.60 -1.23
CA ILE A 21 -11.63 11.40 -0.93
C ILE A 21 -10.64 11.46 -2.10
N ALA A 22 -10.85 10.71 -3.18
CA ALA A 22 -9.89 10.55 -4.27
C ALA A 22 -9.29 11.89 -4.74
N ARG A 23 -10.13 12.92 -5.01
CA ARG A 23 -9.69 14.22 -5.51
C ARG A 23 -8.80 15.04 -4.55
N VAL A 24 -8.90 14.78 -3.24
CA VAL A 24 -8.10 15.49 -2.23
C VAL A 24 -6.96 14.61 -1.69
N TYR A 25 -6.96 13.32 -2.00
CA TYR A 25 -6.07 12.31 -1.45
C TYR A 25 -4.59 12.66 -1.60
N ASP A 26 -4.13 12.97 -2.81
CA ASP A 26 -2.73 13.29 -3.08
C ASP A 26 -2.25 14.56 -2.38
N ARG A 27 -3.11 15.59 -2.36
CA ARG A 27 -2.81 16.85 -1.68
C ARG A 27 -2.66 16.62 -0.17
N MET A 28 -3.56 15.82 0.41
CA MET A 28 -3.52 15.50 1.84
C MET A 28 -2.31 14.64 2.20
N ASN A 29 -1.97 13.65 1.38
CA ASN A 29 -0.75 12.86 1.56
C ASN A 29 0.50 13.76 1.51
N SER A 30 0.57 14.69 0.57
CA SER A 30 1.67 15.65 0.47
C SER A 30 1.78 16.53 1.71
N VAL A 31 0.65 17.04 2.23
CA VAL A 31 0.62 17.85 3.45
C VAL A 31 1.02 17.02 4.68
N MET A 32 0.41 15.84 4.87
CA MET A 32 0.66 15.00 6.05
C MET A 32 2.10 14.47 6.11
N THR A 33 2.75 14.26 4.96
CA THR A 33 4.11 13.71 4.89
C THR A 33 5.18 14.74 4.55
N ALA A 34 4.79 16.03 4.38
CA ALA A 34 5.66 17.08 3.87
C ALA A 34 6.40 16.65 2.57
N GLY A 35 5.71 15.91 1.69
CA GLY A 35 6.23 15.41 0.43
C GLY A 35 7.21 14.22 0.56
N MET A 36 7.51 13.73 1.76
CA MET A 36 8.44 12.60 1.94
C MET A 36 7.93 11.30 1.33
N HIS A 37 6.63 11.15 1.10
CA HIS A 37 6.04 9.95 0.50
C HIS A 37 6.62 9.61 -0.89
N HIS A 38 7.12 10.60 -1.64
CA HIS A 38 7.79 10.36 -2.92
C HIS A 38 9.09 9.58 -2.73
N ARG A 39 9.94 9.97 -1.77
CA ARG A 39 11.19 9.28 -1.47
C ARG A 39 10.97 7.85 -0.96
N TRP A 40 9.87 7.60 -0.25
CA TRP A 40 9.56 6.25 0.22
C TRP A 40 9.14 5.35 -0.94
N ARG A 41 8.39 5.89 -1.93
CA ARG A 41 8.06 5.15 -3.16
C ARG A 41 9.28 4.85 -4.02
N GLU A 42 10.18 5.82 -4.20
CA GLU A 42 11.47 5.60 -4.88
C GLU A 42 12.23 4.42 -4.25
N ARG A 43 12.31 4.38 -2.91
CA ARG A 43 12.94 3.27 -2.20
C ARG A 43 12.21 1.95 -2.36
N ALA A 44 10.87 1.95 -2.37
CA ALA A 44 10.09 0.74 -2.63
C ALA A 44 10.39 0.17 -4.02
N VAL A 45 10.49 1.06 -5.01
CA VAL A 45 10.85 0.67 -6.39
C VAL A 45 12.29 0.14 -6.47
N ASP A 46 13.25 0.72 -5.73
CA ASP A 46 14.61 0.18 -5.64
C ASP A 46 14.61 -1.26 -5.10
N LEU A 47 13.75 -1.58 -4.13
CA LEU A 47 13.59 -2.93 -3.58
C LEU A 47 12.90 -3.88 -4.55
N ALA A 48 12.02 -3.40 -5.43
CA ALA A 48 11.37 -4.19 -6.46
C ALA A 48 12.34 -4.66 -7.57
N ARG A 49 13.49 -4.01 -7.73
CA ARG A 49 14.56 -4.36 -8.68
C ARG A 49 14.07 -4.48 -10.13
N VAL A 50 13.14 -3.64 -10.52
CA VAL A 50 12.63 -3.59 -11.89
C VAL A 50 13.46 -2.68 -12.79
N GLY A 51 13.39 -2.91 -14.09
CA GLY A 51 14.06 -2.13 -15.11
C GLY A 51 13.48 -2.41 -16.50
N PRO A 52 14.14 -1.95 -17.57
CA PRO A 52 13.70 -2.22 -18.94
C PRO A 52 13.50 -3.71 -19.19
N GLY A 53 12.34 -4.09 -19.71
CA GLY A 53 11.95 -5.47 -19.97
C GLY A 53 11.31 -6.21 -18.80
N SER A 54 11.23 -5.59 -17.60
CA SER A 54 10.48 -6.15 -16.48
C SER A 54 8.99 -5.84 -16.58
N SER A 55 8.16 -6.76 -16.08
CA SER A 55 6.73 -6.56 -15.83
C SER A 55 6.49 -6.32 -14.33
N ALA A 56 5.63 -5.38 -13.97
CA ALA A 56 5.29 -5.10 -12.57
C ALA A 56 3.79 -4.88 -12.37
N LEU A 57 3.27 -5.37 -11.25
CA LEU A 57 1.92 -5.09 -10.78
C LEU A 57 1.99 -4.21 -9.52
N ASP A 58 1.24 -3.12 -9.52
CA ASP A 58 1.04 -2.28 -8.32
C ASP A 58 -0.38 -2.51 -7.80
N VAL A 59 -0.49 -3.25 -6.69
CA VAL A 59 -1.75 -3.64 -6.05
C VAL A 59 -2.22 -2.53 -5.11
N ALA A 60 -3.51 -2.22 -5.11
CA ALA A 60 -4.09 -1.07 -4.44
C ALA A 60 -3.34 0.22 -4.82
N THR A 61 -3.21 0.43 -6.13
CA THR A 61 -2.39 1.48 -6.75
C THR A 61 -2.87 2.90 -6.41
N GLY A 62 -4.14 3.04 -6.00
CA GLY A 62 -4.75 4.34 -5.71
C GLY A 62 -4.70 5.25 -6.95
N THR A 63 -4.15 6.43 -6.78
CA THR A 63 -3.96 7.42 -7.85
C THR A 63 -2.72 7.15 -8.72
N GLY A 64 -2.11 5.96 -8.61
CA GLY A 64 -1.05 5.48 -9.50
C GLY A 64 0.37 5.95 -9.19
N ASP A 65 0.63 6.61 -8.07
CA ASP A 65 1.94 7.20 -7.80
C ASP A 65 3.08 6.17 -7.77
N LEU A 66 2.87 4.98 -7.19
CA LEU A 66 3.89 3.93 -7.14
C LEU A 66 4.05 3.25 -8.50
N ALA A 67 2.94 3.01 -9.22
CA ALA A 67 2.95 2.51 -10.59
C ALA A 67 3.74 3.44 -11.54
N ILE A 68 3.54 4.75 -11.41
CA ILE A 68 4.29 5.77 -12.18
C ILE A 68 5.79 5.68 -11.88
N GLU A 69 6.17 5.49 -10.63
CA GLU A 69 7.59 5.39 -10.25
C GLU A 69 8.22 4.09 -10.76
N LEU A 70 7.50 2.96 -10.76
CA LEU A 70 7.94 1.70 -11.38
C LEU A 70 8.17 1.89 -12.89
N ALA A 71 7.24 2.56 -13.57
CA ALA A 71 7.35 2.84 -15.01
C ALA A 71 8.55 3.76 -15.33
N ARG A 72 8.90 4.69 -14.46
CA ARG A 72 10.11 5.53 -14.62
C ARG A 72 11.41 4.73 -14.61
N ARG A 73 11.42 3.54 -13.98
CA ARG A 73 12.55 2.59 -14.03
C ARG A 73 12.56 1.73 -15.30
N GLY A 74 11.56 1.90 -16.18
CA GLY A 74 11.46 1.21 -17.46
C GLY A 74 10.67 -0.09 -17.43
N ALA A 75 9.97 -0.40 -16.34
CA ALA A 75 9.09 -1.56 -16.28
C ALA A 75 7.80 -1.34 -17.08
N ALA A 76 7.26 -2.43 -17.65
CA ALA A 76 5.88 -2.48 -18.11
C ALA A 76 4.98 -2.66 -16.86
N VAL A 77 4.11 -1.68 -16.57
CA VAL A 77 3.38 -1.63 -15.30
C VAL A 77 1.89 -1.71 -15.52
N THR A 78 1.23 -2.55 -14.73
CA THR A 78 -0.21 -2.52 -14.49
C THR A 78 -0.47 -2.04 -13.07
N GLY A 79 -1.31 -1.03 -12.89
CA GLY A 79 -1.84 -0.62 -11.59
C GLY A 79 -3.24 -1.20 -11.39
N MET A 80 -3.51 -1.80 -10.25
CA MET A 80 -4.82 -2.35 -9.93
C MET A 80 -5.36 -1.74 -8.63
N ASP A 81 -6.62 -1.35 -8.64
CA ASP A 81 -7.32 -0.86 -7.45
C ASP A 81 -8.79 -1.29 -7.47
N PHE A 82 -9.42 -1.36 -6.32
CA PHE A 82 -10.85 -1.67 -6.21
C PHE A 82 -11.74 -0.41 -6.32
N SER A 83 -11.16 0.80 -6.23
CA SER A 83 -11.85 2.10 -6.29
C SER A 83 -11.81 2.68 -7.71
N PRO A 84 -12.96 2.74 -8.41
CA PRO A 84 -13.02 3.39 -9.73
C PRO A 84 -12.61 4.87 -9.70
N GLY A 85 -12.96 5.58 -8.60
CA GLY A 85 -12.62 7.00 -8.45
C GLY A 85 -11.10 7.23 -8.34
N MET A 86 -10.37 6.32 -7.68
CA MET A 86 -8.90 6.35 -7.65
C MET A 86 -8.31 6.08 -9.02
N LEU A 87 -8.83 5.06 -9.74
CA LEU A 87 -8.34 4.68 -11.06
C LEU A 87 -8.61 5.76 -12.12
N GLU A 88 -9.70 6.52 -12.02
CA GLU A 88 -9.95 7.66 -12.88
C GLU A 88 -8.80 8.67 -12.80
N LEU A 89 -8.41 9.04 -11.58
CA LEU A 89 -7.29 9.96 -11.35
C LEU A 89 -5.93 9.37 -11.75
N ALA A 90 -5.74 8.07 -11.57
CA ALA A 90 -4.53 7.39 -12.02
C ALA A 90 -4.39 7.47 -13.55
N ARG A 91 -5.49 7.24 -14.29
CA ARG A 91 -5.53 7.36 -15.77
C ARG A 91 -5.31 8.79 -16.23
N GLU A 92 -5.86 9.78 -15.50
CA GLU A 92 -5.59 11.19 -15.79
C GLU A 92 -4.10 11.55 -15.62
N LYS A 93 -3.46 11.06 -14.56
CA LYS A 93 -2.03 11.31 -14.28
C LYS A 93 -1.08 10.60 -15.24
N ALA A 94 -1.41 9.38 -15.64
CA ALA A 94 -0.53 8.53 -16.44
C ALA A 94 -1.32 7.73 -17.48
N PRO A 95 -1.88 8.41 -18.52
CA PRO A 95 -2.72 7.76 -19.53
C PRO A 95 -1.99 6.70 -20.36
N GLN A 96 -0.67 6.67 -20.29
CA GLN A 96 0.17 5.66 -20.98
C GLN A 96 0.30 4.34 -20.19
N LEU A 97 -0.14 4.27 -18.94
CA LEU A 97 -0.09 3.06 -18.11
C LEU A 97 -1.42 2.33 -18.12
N ALA A 98 -1.37 1.02 -17.94
CA ALA A 98 -2.57 0.20 -17.75
C ALA A 98 -3.07 0.34 -16.31
N PHE A 99 -4.37 0.63 -16.14
CA PHE A 99 -5.03 0.66 -14.84
C PHE A 99 -6.34 -0.13 -14.90
N GLU A 100 -6.46 -1.10 -13.99
CA GLU A 100 -7.54 -2.09 -13.98
C GLU A 100 -8.27 -2.11 -12.64
N GLU A 101 -9.58 -2.31 -12.66
CA GLU A 101 -10.35 -2.55 -11.45
C GLU A 101 -10.18 -4.02 -11.04
N GLY A 102 -9.90 -4.27 -9.73
CA GLY A 102 -9.73 -5.62 -9.23
C GLY A 102 -9.69 -5.70 -7.71
N ASP A 103 -9.69 -6.93 -7.23
CA ASP A 103 -9.63 -7.28 -5.81
C ASP A 103 -8.26 -7.86 -5.47
N ALA A 104 -7.56 -7.26 -4.51
CA ALA A 104 -6.28 -7.74 -4.02
C ALA A 104 -6.33 -9.17 -3.43
N LEU A 105 -7.53 -9.61 -3.02
CA LEU A 105 -7.77 -10.94 -2.46
C LEU A 105 -8.05 -12.01 -3.53
N ALA A 106 -8.17 -11.61 -4.81
CA ALA A 106 -8.46 -12.51 -5.93
C ALA A 106 -7.91 -11.88 -7.22
N LEU A 107 -6.59 -11.86 -7.37
CA LEU A 107 -5.92 -11.28 -8.53
C LEU A 107 -6.20 -12.10 -9.80
N GLY A 108 -6.78 -11.44 -10.82
CA GLY A 108 -7.20 -12.06 -12.09
C GLY A 108 -6.05 -12.41 -13.05
N TYR A 109 -4.85 -12.66 -12.53
CA TYR A 109 -3.65 -12.99 -13.33
C TYR A 109 -3.20 -14.42 -13.07
N GLU A 110 -2.52 -15.01 -14.06
CA GLU A 110 -1.91 -16.33 -13.92
C GLU A 110 -0.73 -16.31 -12.94
N ASP A 111 -0.38 -17.48 -12.41
CA ASP A 111 0.78 -17.64 -11.54
C ASP A 111 2.06 -17.19 -12.26
N GLY A 112 2.89 -16.42 -11.58
CA GLY A 112 4.18 -15.99 -12.10
C GLY A 112 4.13 -14.98 -13.25
N SER A 113 3.04 -14.21 -13.38
CA SER A 113 2.85 -13.22 -14.46
C SER A 113 3.78 -12.00 -14.36
N PHE A 114 4.29 -11.68 -13.17
CA PHE A 114 5.03 -10.43 -12.94
C PHE A 114 6.43 -10.68 -12.36
N ASP A 115 7.40 -9.86 -12.78
CA ASP A 115 8.74 -9.82 -12.20
C ASP A 115 8.75 -9.21 -10.79
N ALA A 116 7.85 -8.24 -10.55
CA ALA A 116 7.66 -7.64 -9.24
C ALA A 116 6.19 -7.31 -8.99
N VAL A 117 5.77 -7.44 -7.74
CA VAL A 117 4.45 -7.02 -7.25
C VAL A 117 4.65 -6.09 -6.06
N THR A 118 4.00 -4.92 -6.10
CA THR A 118 4.12 -3.91 -5.07
C THR A 118 2.77 -3.56 -4.45
N VAL A 119 2.79 -3.08 -3.21
CA VAL A 119 1.68 -2.39 -2.59
C VAL A 119 2.20 -1.23 -1.75
N GLY A 120 1.66 -0.02 -1.97
CA GLY A 120 2.06 1.18 -1.24
C GLY A 120 0.90 1.82 -0.48
N PHE A 121 0.92 1.73 0.86
CA PHE A 121 -0.11 2.29 1.74
C PHE A 121 -1.51 1.71 1.55
N GLY A 122 -1.59 0.49 0.96
CA GLY A 122 -2.83 -0.20 0.66
C GLY A 122 -3.06 -1.46 1.48
N ALA A 123 -1.99 -2.17 1.89
CA ALA A 123 -2.07 -3.48 2.52
C ALA A 123 -2.89 -3.50 3.83
N ARG A 124 -2.87 -2.41 4.61
CA ARG A 124 -3.67 -2.27 5.84
C ARG A 124 -5.18 -2.24 5.62
N ASN A 125 -5.60 -2.08 4.36
CA ASN A 125 -7.01 -2.06 3.96
C ASN A 125 -7.46 -3.40 3.36
N PHE A 126 -6.59 -4.40 3.25
CA PHE A 126 -7.00 -5.73 2.82
C PHE A 126 -7.92 -6.35 3.88
N GLY A 127 -9.07 -6.86 3.46
CA GLY A 127 -10.01 -7.55 4.34
C GLY A 127 -9.42 -8.84 4.93
N ASP A 128 -8.48 -9.46 4.20
CA ASP A 128 -7.66 -10.60 4.61
C ASP A 128 -6.23 -10.38 4.13
N LEU A 129 -5.34 -10.02 5.05
CA LEU A 129 -3.94 -9.70 4.74
C LEU A 129 -3.19 -10.92 4.21
N ASP A 130 -3.39 -12.09 4.83
CA ASP A 130 -2.69 -13.31 4.44
C ASP A 130 -3.07 -13.74 3.03
N ARG A 131 -4.35 -13.66 2.71
CA ARG A 131 -4.85 -13.95 1.36
C ARG A 131 -4.31 -12.97 0.33
N GLY A 132 -4.32 -11.67 0.63
CA GLY A 132 -3.75 -10.66 -0.28
C GLY A 132 -2.27 -10.88 -0.53
N LEU A 133 -1.48 -11.16 0.52
CA LEU A 133 -0.05 -11.47 0.38
C LEU A 133 0.18 -12.78 -0.38
N ALA A 134 -0.65 -13.80 -0.18
CA ALA A 134 -0.57 -15.05 -0.93
C ALA A 134 -0.87 -14.85 -2.42
N GLU A 135 -1.87 -14.03 -2.77
CA GLU A 135 -2.16 -13.67 -4.16
C GLU A 135 -1.01 -12.88 -4.80
N MET A 136 -0.45 -11.88 -4.09
CA MET A 136 0.73 -11.15 -4.55
C MET A 136 1.91 -12.09 -4.79
N ALA A 137 2.16 -13.04 -3.88
CA ALA A 137 3.21 -14.04 -4.04
C ALA A 137 2.91 -14.97 -5.23
N ARG A 138 1.67 -15.44 -5.40
CA ARG A 138 1.25 -16.33 -6.49
C ARG A 138 1.51 -15.75 -7.87
N VAL A 139 1.10 -14.49 -8.09
CA VAL A 139 1.26 -13.82 -9.39
C VAL A 139 2.68 -13.31 -9.64
N THR A 140 3.55 -13.31 -8.63
CA THR A 140 4.98 -13.02 -8.78
C THR A 140 5.69 -14.27 -9.32
N ARG A 141 6.54 -14.14 -10.33
CA ARG A 141 7.33 -15.25 -10.85
C ARG A 141 8.34 -15.78 -9.83
N PRO A 142 8.77 -17.05 -9.91
CA PRO A 142 9.90 -17.54 -9.11
C PRO A 142 11.13 -16.63 -9.25
N GLY A 143 11.74 -16.26 -8.12
CA GLY A 143 12.84 -15.29 -8.06
C GLY A 143 12.42 -13.82 -8.21
N GLY A 144 11.15 -13.53 -8.49
CA GLY A 144 10.59 -12.19 -8.51
C GLY A 144 10.43 -11.57 -7.12
N ARG A 145 10.07 -10.30 -7.06
CA ARG A 145 10.05 -9.52 -5.81
C ARG A 145 8.63 -9.11 -5.42
N VAL A 146 8.29 -9.27 -4.13
CA VAL A 146 7.12 -8.65 -3.53
C VAL A 146 7.59 -7.55 -2.58
N VAL A 147 7.03 -6.33 -2.72
CA VAL A 147 7.40 -5.17 -1.90
C VAL A 147 6.16 -4.57 -1.26
N VAL A 148 6.23 -4.36 0.06
CA VAL A 148 5.17 -3.71 0.84
C VAL A 148 5.74 -2.44 1.48
N LEU A 149 5.18 -1.29 1.13
CA LEU A 149 5.45 0.02 1.74
C LEU A 149 4.25 0.40 2.61
N GLU A 150 4.44 0.52 3.94
CA GLU A 150 3.32 0.79 4.83
C GLU A 150 3.70 1.64 6.05
N ILE A 151 2.67 2.26 6.64
CA ILE A 151 2.80 3.00 7.89
C ILE A 151 2.91 1.99 9.03
N THR A 152 3.85 2.25 9.94
CA THR A 152 3.99 1.48 11.18
C THR A 152 4.11 2.43 12.37
N SER A 153 4.01 1.88 13.58
CA SER A 153 4.05 2.68 14.80
C SER A 153 5.46 2.67 15.41
N PRO A 154 6.11 3.84 15.57
CA PRO A 154 7.41 3.91 16.22
C PRO A 154 7.30 3.45 17.67
N GLN A 155 8.25 2.58 18.10
CA GLN A 155 8.22 1.95 19.40
C GLN A 155 8.90 2.78 20.51
N ARG A 156 9.81 3.69 20.14
CA ARG A 156 10.68 4.39 21.10
C ARG A 156 10.27 5.86 21.32
N PRO A 157 10.20 6.33 22.58
CA PRO A 157 10.08 7.75 22.88
C PRO A 157 11.32 8.53 22.39
N PRO A 158 11.16 9.83 22.09
CA PRO A 158 9.94 10.65 22.16
C PRO A 158 9.02 10.49 20.94
N LEU A 159 9.50 9.85 19.87
CA LEU A 159 8.80 9.79 18.58
C LEU A 159 7.47 9.02 18.69
N SER A 160 7.41 7.97 19.51
CA SER A 160 6.17 7.23 19.75
C SER A 160 5.07 8.07 20.41
N TRP A 161 5.45 9.04 21.27
CA TRP A 161 4.50 9.97 21.90
C TRP A 161 4.00 11.00 20.89
N PHE A 162 4.93 11.58 20.11
CA PHE A 162 4.59 12.52 19.05
C PHE A 162 3.68 11.87 18.00
N PHE A 163 4.01 10.65 17.56
CA PHE A 163 3.22 9.91 16.60
C PHE A 163 1.79 9.67 17.09
N ARG A 164 1.63 9.23 18.34
CA ARG A 164 0.30 9.07 18.95
C ARG A 164 -0.48 10.39 18.99
N ALA A 165 0.13 11.47 19.50
CA ALA A 165 -0.51 12.77 19.55
C ALA A 165 -0.90 13.27 18.14
N TRP A 166 -0.05 13.06 17.13
CA TRP A 166 -0.32 13.40 15.73
C TRP A 166 -1.52 12.61 15.19
N PHE A 167 -1.53 11.30 15.35
CA PHE A 167 -2.60 10.42 14.84
C PHE A 167 -3.92 10.59 15.62
N ASP A 168 -3.87 10.85 16.93
CA ASP A 168 -5.06 10.95 17.76
C ASP A 168 -5.72 12.35 17.71
N HIS A 169 -4.96 13.39 17.37
CA HIS A 169 -5.46 14.77 17.41
C HIS A 169 -5.32 15.52 16.09
N ALA A 170 -4.12 15.53 15.48
CA ALA A 170 -3.87 16.32 14.28
C ALA A 170 -4.55 15.74 13.04
N VAL A 171 -4.46 14.43 12.81
CA VAL A 171 -5.06 13.75 11.66
C VAL A 171 -6.59 13.91 11.64
N PRO A 172 -7.34 13.67 12.74
CA PRO A 172 -8.79 13.94 12.76
C PRO A 172 -9.16 15.41 12.58
N ALA A 173 -8.32 16.34 13.08
CA ALA A 173 -8.53 17.77 12.86
C ALA A 173 -8.39 18.16 11.38
N LEU A 174 -7.37 17.62 10.70
CA LEU A 174 -7.19 17.78 9.26
C LEU A 174 -8.36 17.20 8.45
N GLY A 175 -8.92 16.08 8.88
CA GLY A 175 -10.09 15.46 8.25
C GLY A 175 -11.32 16.37 8.27
N ARG A 176 -11.54 17.07 9.38
CA ARG A 176 -12.63 18.07 9.48
C ARG A 176 -12.44 19.23 8.48
N ILE A 177 -11.19 19.67 8.28
CA ILE A 177 -10.87 20.73 7.32
C ILE A 177 -10.99 20.21 5.88
N ALA A 178 -10.64 18.96 5.63
CA ALA A 178 -10.73 18.30 4.32
C ALA A 178 -12.16 17.91 3.92
N GLY A 179 -13.13 18.00 4.84
CA GLY A 179 -14.55 17.74 4.56
C GLY A 179 -14.98 16.27 4.66
N ASP A 180 -14.10 15.36 5.08
CA ASP A 180 -14.44 13.95 5.33
C ASP A 180 -13.81 13.46 6.65
N PRO A 181 -14.43 13.77 7.83
CA PRO A 181 -13.93 13.34 9.12
C PRO A 181 -13.80 11.82 9.26
N ASP A 182 -14.65 11.06 8.59
CA ASP A 182 -14.70 9.61 8.69
C ASP A 182 -13.45 8.95 8.08
N ALA A 183 -13.01 9.40 6.90
CA ALA A 183 -11.81 8.91 6.26
C ALA A 183 -10.54 9.13 7.11
N TYR A 184 -10.47 10.28 7.78
CA TYR A 184 -9.32 10.63 8.62
C TYR A 184 -9.39 10.07 10.04
N SER A 185 -10.55 9.61 10.51
CA SER A 185 -10.67 8.78 11.71
C SER A 185 -10.36 7.31 11.43
N TYR A 186 -10.62 6.85 10.21
CA TYR A 186 -10.28 5.50 9.75
C TYR A 186 -8.76 5.28 9.68
N LEU A 187 -7.98 6.27 9.22
CA LEU A 187 -6.53 6.13 9.08
C LEU A 187 -5.83 5.73 10.39
N PRO A 188 -6.01 6.41 11.52
CA PRO A 188 -5.42 5.95 12.79
C PRO A 188 -5.85 4.55 13.21
N SER A 189 -7.11 4.20 12.98
CA SER A 189 -7.64 2.88 13.34
C SER A 189 -7.06 1.76 12.48
N SER A 190 -6.92 1.95 11.17
CA SER A 190 -6.30 0.97 10.26
C SER A 190 -4.82 0.76 10.58
N VAL A 191 -4.07 1.83 10.86
CA VAL A 191 -2.65 1.73 11.25
C VAL A 191 -2.46 0.97 12.57
N ARG A 192 -3.34 1.16 13.55
CA ARG A 192 -3.25 0.44 14.84
C ARG A 192 -3.55 -1.06 14.74
N ARG A 193 -4.38 -1.47 13.79
CA ARG A 193 -4.72 -2.89 13.56
C ARG A 193 -3.69 -3.61 12.70
N PHE A 194 -2.95 -2.85 11.88
CA PHE A 194 -1.98 -3.44 10.98
C PHE A 194 -0.78 -4.02 11.75
N PRO A 195 -0.26 -5.20 11.37
CA PRO A 195 0.85 -5.83 12.07
C PRO A 195 2.10 -4.95 12.10
N GLY A 196 2.89 -5.12 13.16
CA GLY A 196 4.20 -4.52 13.26
C GLY A 196 5.18 -5.07 12.22
N PRO A 197 6.35 -4.43 12.04
CA PRO A 197 7.26 -4.81 10.94
C PRO A 197 7.73 -6.27 11.01
N GLU A 198 8.04 -6.80 12.18
CA GLU A 198 8.46 -8.19 12.36
C GLU A 198 7.32 -9.17 12.10
N GLU A 199 6.12 -8.85 12.56
CA GLU A 199 4.91 -9.64 12.36
C GLU A 199 4.52 -9.68 10.87
N LEU A 200 4.55 -8.53 10.17
CA LEU A 200 4.32 -8.46 8.73
C LEU A 200 5.35 -9.29 7.94
N ALA A 201 6.62 -9.29 8.36
CA ALA A 201 7.63 -10.15 7.75
C ALA A 201 7.29 -11.64 7.93
N GLY A 202 6.70 -12.02 9.07
CA GLY A 202 6.17 -13.36 9.31
C GLY A 202 5.04 -13.74 8.35
N HIS A 203 4.05 -12.87 8.17
CA HIS A 203 2.96 -13.04 7.19
C HIS A 203 3.48 -13.20 5.77
N MET A 204 4.44 -12.35 5.35
CA MET A 204 5.07 -12.45 4.05
C MET A 204 5.81 -13.78 3.86
N SER A 205 6.52 -14.25 4.88
CA SER A 205 7.21 -15.55 4.83
C SER A 205 6.21 -16.71 4.74
N ALA A 206 5.11 -16.66 5.49
CA ALA A 206 4.04 -17.64 5.44
C ALA A 206 3.34 -17.70 4.08
N SER A 207 3.35 -16.60 3.32
CA SER A 207 2.80 -16.54 1.96
C SER A 207 3.72 -17.14 0.87
N GLY A 208 4.85 -17.77 1.24
CA GLY A 208 5.79 -18.40 0.32
C GLY A 208 6.86 -17.45 -0.22
N LEU A 209 7.15 -16.38 0.51
CA LEU A 209 8.25 -15.47 0.21
C LEU A 209 9.48 -15.81 1.09
N GLU A 210 10.63 -15.88 0.45
CA GLU A 210 11.92 -16.09 1.08
C GLU A 210 12.72 -14.78 1.18
N ASP A 211 13.82 -14.79 1.94
CA ASP A 211 14.68 -13.62 2.14
C ASP A 211 13.91 -12.35 2.53
N VAL A 212 12.86 -12.50 3.32
CA VAL A 212 12.05 -11.36 3.75
C VAL A 212 12.88 -10.46 4.65
N ARG A 213 13.00 -9.21 4.24
CA ARG A 213 13.74 -8.17 4.95
C ARG A 213 12.91 -6.91 5.01
N TRP A 214 13.15 -6.11 6.05
CA TRP A 214 12.53 -4.79 6.14
C TRP A 214 13.51 -3.73 6.59
N LEU A 215 13.22 -2.51 6.22
CA LEU A 215 13.91 -1.33 6.71
C LEU A 215 12.89 -0.31 7.24
N LEU A 216 13.27 0.36 8.32
CA LEU A 216 12.47 1.42 8.91
C LEU A 216 13.03 2.77 8.46
N THR A 217 12.15 3.71 8.13
CA THR A 217 12.50 5.08 7.79
C THR A 217 11.58 6.06 8.52
N ALA A 218 11.83 7.35 8.39
CA ALA A 218 11.09 8.39 9.12
C ALA A 218 11.00 8.11 10.64
N GLY A 219 12.11 7.64 11.24
CA GLY A 219 12.15 7.32 12.67
C GLY A 219 11.33 6.09 13.09
N GLY A 220 10.98 5.21 12.15
CA GLY A 220 10.15 4.03 12.41
C GLY A 220 8.66 4.25 12.19
N ILE A 221 8.27 5.34 11.50
CA ILE A 221 6.87 5.58 11.10
C ILE A 221 6.55 4.82 9.81
N ILE A 222 7.54 4.56 8.98
CA ILE A 222 7.38 3.87 7.69
C ILE A 222 8.26 2.62 7.69
N ALA A 223 7.67 1.51 7.28
CA ALA A 223 8.35 0.26 7.01
C ALA A 223 8.27 -0.09 5.52
N LEU A 224 9.41 -0.51 4.96
CA LEU A 224 9.51 -1.07 3.62
C LEU A 224 9.95 -2.53 3.77
N HIS A 225 9.10 -3.44 3.35
CA HIS A 225 9.38 -4.87 3.32
C HIS A 225 9.66 -5.33 1.91
N SER A 226 10.50 -6.31 1.76
CA SER A 226 10.70 -6.99 0.48
C SER A 226 10.99 -8.47 0.72
N GLY A 227 10.37 -9.32 -0.08
CA GLY A 227 10.61 -10.76 -0.13
C GLY A 227 10.82 -11.22 -1.56
N THR A 228 11.39 -12.40 -1.72
CA THR A 228 11.61 -13.05 -3.01
C THR A 228 10.66 -14.23 -3.11
N ARG A 229 9.95 -14.39 -4.22
CA ARG A 229 9.14 -15.59 -4.48
C ARG A 229 10.05 -16.82 -4.56
N SER A 230 9.78 -17.85 -3.75
CA SER A 230 10.47 -19.13 -3.85
C SER A 230 10.26 -19.81 -5.20
N ALA A 231 11.18 -20.71 -5.53
CA ALA A 231 11.16 -21.47 -6.80
C ALA A 231 9.97 -22.45 -6.87
#